data_325fc53014ea25e9d56d286e6e105adb
#
_entry.id   325fc53014ea25e9d56d286e6e105adb
#
_cell.length_a   1.000
_cell.length_b   1.000
_cell.length_c   1.000
_cell.angle_alpha   90.00
_cell.angle_beta   90.00
_cell.angle_gamma   90.00
#
_symmetry.space_group_name_H-M   'P 1'
#
loop_
_entity.id
_entity.type
_entity.pdbx_description
1 polymer ?
#
loop_
_entity_poly.entity_id
_entity_poly.type
_entity_poly.pdbx_seq_one_letter_code
_entity_poly.pdbx_strand_id
1 'polypeptide(L)'
;MYLEIVTPEASLVQGEVSSVSVPGADGAFQMLEYHAAIVSTLGAGEVKFVGQPKIAEAYKSKFTQKDGAWHLAINSGTVQMVDNKIIVLAD
;
A
#
# COMPACT_ATOMS: atom_id res chain seq x y z
N MET A 1 10.10 -1.91 6.81
CA MET A 1 8.96 -2.84 6.77
C MET A 1 8.69 -3.29 5.35
N TYR A 2 8.12 -4.45 5.20
CA TYR A 2 7.85 -5.05 3.90
C TYR A 2 6.43 -4.71 3.45
N LEU A 3 6.27 -4.29 2.20
CA LEU A 3 4.96 -3.99 1.62
C LEU A 3 4.68 -4.90 0.44
N GLU A 4 3.47 -5.44 0.40
CA GLU A 4 2.95 -6.13 -0.77
C GLU A 4 1.58 -5.56 -1.10
N ILE A 5 1.36 -5.20 -2.36
CA ILE A 5 0.07 -4.75 -2.87
C ILE A 5 -0.38 -5.73 -3.94
N VAL A 6 -1.54 -6.33 -3.73
CA VAL A 6 -2.08 -7.38 -4.62
C VAL A 6 -3.45 -6.98 -5.10
N THR A 7 -3.71 -7.19 -6.39
CA THR A 7 -5.04 -7.07 -7.00
C THR A 7 -5.43 -8.42 -7.56
N PRO A 8 -6.69 -8.61 -7.98
CA PRO A 8 -7.08 -9.86 -8.64
C PRO A 8 -6.25 -10.21 -9.86
N GLU A 9 -5.64 -9.21 -10.49
CA GLU A 9 -4.85 -9.40 -11.71
C GLU A 9 -3.42 -9.83 -11.42
N ALA A 10 -2.81 -9.28 -10.36
CA ALA A 10 -1.39 -9.53 -10.12
C ALA A 10 -0.94 -8.95 -8.77
N SER A 11 0.27 -9.33 -8.37
CA SER A 11 0.99 -8.65 -7.31
C SER A 11 1.66 -7.42 -7.94
N LEU A 12 1.28 -6.24 -7.48
CA LEU A 12 1.75 -4.98 -8.06
C LEU A 12 3.03 -4.46 -7.43
N VAL A 13 3.17 -4.65 -6.11
CA VAL A 13 4.31 -4.11 -5.34
C VAL A 13 4.81 -5.16 -4.38
N GLN A 14 6.14 -5.31 -4.27
CA GLN A 14 6.78 -6.18 -3.30
C GLN A 14 8.11 -5.56 -2.92
N GLY A 15 8.34 -5.33 -1.63
CA GLY A 15 9.64 -4.88 -1.18
C GLY A 15 9.60 -3.99 0.06
N GLU A 16 10.76 -3.46 0.41
CA GLU A 16 10.95 -2.66 1.61
C GLU A 16 10.51 -1.22 1.41
N VAL A 17 9.78 -0.71 2.38
CA VAL A 17 9.33 0.68 2.43
C VAL A 17 9.53 1.22 3.83
N SER A 18 9.55 2.54 3.96
CA SER A 18 9.68 3.20 5.26
C SER A 18 8.35 3.68 5.82
N SER A 19 7.36 3.92 4.96
CA SER A 19 6.03 4.32 5.41
C SER A 19 4.97 3.91 4.37
N VAL A 20 3.75 3.68 4.85
CA VAL A 20 2.60 3.39 3.99
C VAL A 20 1.41 4.14 4.56
N SER A 21 0.72 4.91 3.71
CA SER A 21 -0.54 5.57 4.05
C SER A 21 -1.64 4.93 3.22
N VAL A 22 -2.78 4.68 3.84
CA VAL A 22 -3.90 4.02 3.18
C VAL A 22 -5.20 4.80 3.41
N PRO A 23 -6.16 4.70 2.49
CA PRO A 23 -7.46 5.35 2.65
C PRO A 23 -8.41 4.44 3.44
N GLY A 24 -8.22 4.37 4.75
CA GLY A 24 -9.09 3.57 5.61
C GLY A 24 -10.55 3.99 5.46
N ALA A 25 -11.47 3.04 5.58
CA ALA A 25 -12.90 3.31 5.44
C ALA A 25 -13.39 4.35 6.45
N ASP A 26 -12.77 4.41 7.63
CA ASP A 26 -13.11 5.38 8.67
C ASP A 26 -12.13 6.56 8.72
N GLY A 27 -11.33 6.74 7.68
CA GLY A 27 -10.36 7.81 7.58
C GLY A 27 -8.98 7.30 7.21
N ALA A 28 -8.23 8.13 6.51
CA ALA A 28 -6.87 7.78 6.11
C ALA A 28 -5.96 7.65 7.33
N PHE A 29 -5.03 6.70 7.28
CA PHE A 29 -4.03 6.55 8.33
C PHE A 29 -2.71 6.08 7.76
N GLN A 30 -1.65 6.23 8.56
CA GLN A 30 -0.29 5.93 8.16
C GLN A 30 0.32 4.85 9.06
N MET A 31 1.06 3.94 8.46
CA MET A 31 1.81 2.91 9.17
C MET A 31 3.30 3.16 8.97
N LEU A 32 4.03 3.23 10.07
CA LEU A 32 5.48 3.37 10.07
C LEU A 32 6.11 2.06 10.57
N GLU A 33 7.44 2.00 10.55
CA GLU A 33 8.17 0.82 11.01
C GLU A 33 7.66 0.33 12.37
N TYR A 34 7.41 -0.96 12.45
CA TYR A 34 6.99 -1.64 13.69
C TYR A 34 5.66 -1.15 14.26
N HIS A 35 4.79 -0.61 13.41
CA HIS A 35 3.44 -0.28 13.83
C HIS A 35 2.74 -1.53 14.38
N ALA A 36 1.86 -1.35 15.36
CA ALA A 36 1.09 -2.46 15.94
C ALA A 36 0.26 -3.16 14.87
N ALA A 37 -0.02 -4.43 15.11
CA ALA A 37 -0.84 -5.22 14.19
C ALA A 37 -2.20 -4.56 13.98
N ILE A 38 -2.65 -4.54 12.71
CA ILE A 38 -3.92 -3.92 12.35
C ILE A 38 -4.51 -4.64 11.14
N VAL A 39 -5.85 -4.70 11.10
CA VAL A 39 -6.62 -5.11 9.94
C VAL A 39 -7.70 -4.06 9.73
N SER A 40 -7.84 -3.55 8.52
CA SER A 40 -8.80 -2.51 8.22
C SER A 40 -9.34 -2.64 6.81
N THR A 41 -10.59 -2.20 6.61
CA THR A 41 -11.14 -2.05 5.27
C THR A 41 -10.71 -0.70 4.71
N LEU A 42 -10.58 -0.63 3.40
CA LEU A 42 -10.16 0.57 2.68
C LEU A 42 -11.29 1.05 1.77
N GLY A 43 -11.41 2.37 1.68
CA GLY A 43 -12.33 3.01 0.75
C GLY A 43 -11.60 3.54 -0.47
N ALA A 44 -12.31 4.34 -1.28
CA ALA A 44 -11.72 5.00 -2.44
C ALA A 44 -10.71 6.04 -1.98
N GLY A 45 -9.58 6.09 -2.66
CA GLY A 45 -8.50 7.01 -2.35
C GLY A 45 -7.18 6.50 -2.87
N GLU A 46 -6.09 6.95 -2.25
CA GLU A 46 -4.76 6.57 -2.68
C GLU A 46 -3.99 5.85 -1.58
N VAL A 47 -3.32 4.76 -1.97
CA VAL A 47 -2.27 4.16 -1.16
C VAL A 47 -0.99 4.88 -1.51
N LYS A 48 -0.27 5.37 -0.50
CA LYS A 48 0.99 6.08 -0.67
C LYS A 48 2.09 5.33 0.08
N PHE A 49 3.24 5.19 -0.55
CA PHE A 49 4.35 4.53 0.14
C PHE A 49 5.68 5.19 -0.23
N VAL A 50 6.60 5.17 0.72
CA VAL A 50 7.95 5.73 0.54
C VAL A 50 8.95 4.60 0.61
N GLY A 51 9.81 4.49 -0.40
CA GLY A 51 10.81 3.46 -0.50
C GLY A 51 11.08 3.07 -1.93
N GLN A 52 11.84 2.01 -2.11
CA GLN A 52 12.19 1.50 -3.43
C GLN A 52 11.79 0.03 -3.58
N PRO A 53 10.52 -0.31 -3.36
CA PRO A 53 10.08 -1.68 -3.57
C PRO A 53 10.04 -1.98 -5.06
N LYS A 54 9.92 -3.27 -5.39
CA LYS A 54 9.75 -3.68 -6.77
C LYS A 54 8.30 -3.44 -7.19
N ILE A 55 8.11 -2.65 -8.24
CA ILE A 55 6.79 -2.40 -8.84
C ILE A 55 6.72 -3.18 -10.14
N ALA A 56 5.65 -3.98 -10.31
CA ALA A 56 5.47 -4.78 -11.51
C ALA A 56 5.47 -3.90 -12.75
N GLU A 57 6.35 -4.20 -13.70
CA GLU A 57 6.56 -3.36 -14.88
C GLU A 57 5.28 -3.17 -15.69
N ALA A 58 4.49 -4.23 -15.83
CA ALA A 58 3.25 -4.19 -16.61
C ALA A 58 2.20 -3.25 -16.00
N TYR A 59 2.33 -2.91 -14.72
CA TYR A 59 1.35 -2.07 -14.02
C TYR A 59 1.93 -0.76 -13.55
N LYS A 60 3.16 -0.45 -13.91
CA LYS A 60 3.85 0.75 -13.44
C LYS A 60 3.11 2.04 -13.81
N SER A 61 2.38 2.05 -14.92
CA SER A 61 1.61 3.20 -15.35
C SER A 61 0.43 3.52 -14.42
N LYS A 62 0.04 2.60 -13.54
CA LYS A 62 -1.02 2.86 -12.54
C LYS A 62 -0.50 3.69 -11.38
N PHE A 63 0.81 3.85 -11.25
CA PHE A 63 1.44 4.56 -10.13
C PHE A 63 1.87 5.95 -10.55
N THR A 64 1.79 6.89 -9.62
CA THR A 64 2.32 8.24 -9.79
C THR A 64 3.37 8.46 -8.71
N GLN A 65 4.54 8.98 -9.11
CA GLN A 65 5.57 9.35 -8.15
C GLN A 65 5.53 10.86 -7.93
N LYS A 66 5.37 11.27 -6.67
CA LYS A 66 5.18 12.68 -6.33
C LYS A 66 5.65 12.92 -4.90
N ASP A 67 6.40 14.00 -4.69
CA ASP A 67 6.87 14.42 -3.37
C ASP A 67 7.60 13.31 -2.60
N GLY A 68 8.40 12.52 -3.32
CA GLY A 68 9.18 11.45 -2.71
C GLY A 68 8.41 10.20 -2.37
N ALA A 69 7.15 10.09 -2.79
CA ALA A 69 6.31 8.94 -2.52
C ALA A 69 5.68 8.41 -3.80
N TRP A 70 5.37 7.11 -3.79
CA TRP A 70 4.57 6.48 -4.82
C TRP A 70 3.10 6.52 -4.41
N HIS A 71 2.22 6.74 -5.38
CA HIS A 71 0.78 6.84 -5.18
C HIS A 71 0.05 5.86 -6.09
N LEU A 72 -0.89 5.12 -5.53
CA LEU A 72 -1.74 4.19 -6.29
C LEU A 72 -3.19 4.47 -5.93
N ALA A 73 -4.00 4.84 -6.91
CA ALA A 73 -5.43 5.04 -6.69
C ALA A 73 -6.13 3.69 -6.59
N ILE A 74 -7.00 3.54 -5.59
CA ILE A 74 -7.81 2.34 -5.40
C ILE A 74 -9.26 2.74 -5.16
N ASN A 75 -10.18 1.81 -5.39
CA ASN A 75 -11.60 2.03 -5.12
C ASN A 75 -12.03 1.41 -3.80
N SER A 76 -11.46 0.29 -3.44
CA SER A 76 -11.73 -0.41 -2.20
C SER A 76 -10.64 -1.45 -1.95
N GLY A 77 -10.66 -2.03 -0.77
CA GLY A 77 -9.70 -3.08 -0.44
C GLY A 77 -9.62 -3.34 1.05
N THR A 78 -8.57 -4.03 1.43
CA THR A 78 -8.25 -4.29 2.82
C THR A 78 -6.76 -4.13 3.03
N VAL A 79 -6.37 -3.83 4.27
CA VAL A 79 -4.96 -3.80 4.66
C VAL A 79 -4.78 -4.62 5.92
N GLN A 80 -3.67 -5.32 5.99
CA GLN A 80 -3.27 -6.07 7.17
C GLN A 80 -1.80 -5.79 7.45
N MET A 81 -1.49 -5.50 8.70
CA MET A 81 -0.10 -5.38 9.15
C MET A 81 0.14 -6.30 10.33
N VAL A 82 1.16 -7.16 10.20
CA VAL A 82 1.60 -8.08 11.25
C VAL A 82 3.12 -8.26 11.09
N ASP A 83 3.83 -8.21 12.22
CA ASP A 83 5.27 -8.46 12.24
C ASP A 83 6.05 -7.63 11.21
N ASN A 84 5.77 -6.34 11.17
CA ASN A 84 6.43 -5.39 10.28
C ASN A 84 6.25 -5.70 8.79
N LYS A 85 5.15 -6.38 8.45
CA LYS A 85 4.80 -6.72 7.08
C LYS A 85 3.39 -6.25 6.78
N ILE A 86 3.23 -5.51 5.68
CA ILE A 86 1.95 -4.95 5.26
C ILE A 86 1.51 -5.62 3.97
N ILE A 87 0.25 -6.07 3.94
CA ILE A 87 -0.37 -6.59 2.74
C ILE A 87 -1.60 -5.75 2.45
N VAL A 88 -1.65 -5.17 1.26
CA VAL A 88 -2.80 -4.42 0.77
C VAL A 88 -3.45 -5.26 -0.33
N LEU A 89 -4.72 -5.58 -0.15
CA LEU A 89 -5.52 -6.26 -1.17
C LEU A 89 -6.46 -5.22 -1.75
N ALA A 90 -6.23 -4.82 -2.99
CA ALA A 90 -7.05 -3.82 -3.68
C ALA A 90 -7.81 -4.48 -4.82
N ASP A 91 -8.96 -3.92 -5.17
CA ASP A 91 -9.74 -4.42 -6.31
C ASP A 91 -9.44 -3.68 -7.62
#